data_e07abc0fa183b8447f95485b2fa231c6
#
_entry.id   e07abc0fa183b8447f95485b2fa231c6
#
_cell.length_a   1.000
_cell.length_b   1.000
_cell.length_c   1.000
_cell.angle_alpha   90.00
_cell.angle_beta   90.00
_cell.angle_gamma   90.00
#
_symmetry.space_group_name_H-M   'P 1'
#
loop_
_entity.id
_entity.type
_entity.pdbx_description
1 polymer ?
#
loop_
_entity_poly.entity_id
_entity_poly.type
_entity_poly.pdbx_seq_one_letter_code
_entity_poly.pdbx_strand_id
1 'polypeptide(L)'
;MKIKTDNYEIYKGDCLELMKNIPDKSIDMILCDLPYETTRNSWDKMIDLEKLWEQYERIIKDNGAIVLFAQTPFDKVLGASNLKLLRYEWIWDKKLGTGHLNAKKMPLKRHENILVFYKKLPTYNPQMTKGDPYNKGMVHGKSSNYGKQREVATKNVTGERYPTSILEYTNANRQNRLHPTQKPISLLINLIRTYTNENEVVLDNCMGSGSTGVACILTDRKFIGIELDDKYFEISKSRLNEAVEKKEELLKVFDKNN
;
A
#
# COMPACT_ATOMS: atom_id res chain seq x y z
N MET A 1 17.13 16.38 8.05
CA MET A 1 16.39 17.45 7.36
C MET A 1 14.89 17.13 7.42
N LYS A 2 14.04 18.16 7.58
CA LYS A 2 12.57 18.02 7.66
C LYS A 2 11.92 19.04 6.73
N ILE A 3 10.92 18.63 5.96
CA ILE A 3 10.07 19.50 5.14
C ILE A 3 8.62 19.22 5.53
N LYS A 4 7.86 20.28 5.76
CA LYS A 4 6.44 20.20 6.15
C LYS A 4 5.63 21.19 5.32
N THR A 5 4.54 20.70 4.77
CA THR A 5 3.49 21.45 4.08
C THR A 5 2.12 21.07 4.66
N ASP A 6 1.05 21.62 4.12
CA ASP A 6 -0.31 21.24 4.54
C ASP A 6 -0.69 19.80 4.09
N ASN A 7 -0.06 19.30 3.02
CA ASN A 7 -0.37 18.00 2.42
C ASN A 7 0.55 16.88 2.88
N TYR A 8 1.83 17.20 3.17
CA TYR A 8 2.81 16.19 3.51
C TYR A 8 3.90 16.69 4.46
N GLU A 9 4.52 15.75 5.12
CA GLU A 9 5.69 15.95 5.98
C GLU A 9 6.72 14.87 5.65
N ILE A 10 7.94 15.28 5.23
CA ILE A 10 8.99 14.33 4.88
C ILE A 10 10.27 14.57 5.66
N TYR A 11 10.92 13.47 6.01
CA TYR A 11 12.13 13.46 6.83
C TYR A 11 13.24 12.72 6.12
N LYS A 12 14.45 13.28 6.19
CA LYS A 12 15.65 12.60 5.73
C LYS A 12 16.40 12.00 6.92
N GLY A 13 16.66 10.71 6.88
CA GLY A 13 17.45 9.98 7.88
C GLY A 13 16.95 8.57 8.13
N ASP A 14 17.52 7.93 9.16
CA ASP A 14 17.16 6.58 9.58
C ASP A 14 15.72 6.53 10.10
N CYS A 15 14.93 5.60 9.56
CA CYS A 15 13.51 5.52 9.88
C CYS A 15 13.24 5.07 11.32
N LEU A 16 14.06 4.18 11.89
CA LEU A 16 13.89 3.73 13.28
C LEU A 16 14.13 4.87 14.27
N GLU A 17 15.10 5.75 13.98
CA GLU A 17 15.35 6.92 14.80
C GLU A 17 14.28 8.01 14.62
N LEU A 18 13.87 8.26 13.38
CA LEU A 18 12.92 9.32 13.09
C LEU A 18 11.50 8.98 13.52
N MET A 19 11.08 7.71 13.43
CA MET A 19 9.78 7.28 13.92
C MET A 19 9.58 7.51 15.41
N LYS A 20 10.63 7.55 16.23
CA LYS A 20 10.55 7.89 17.67
C LYS A 20 9.91 9.25 17.93
N ASN A 21 9.98 10.18 16.96
CA ASN A 21 9.39 11.50 17.04
C ASN A 21 7.94 11.58 16.56
N ILE A 22 7.39 10.49 15.99
CA ILE A 22 5.99 10.42 15.59
C ILE A 22 5.16 10.12 16.84
N PRO A 23 4.09 10.88 17.12
CA PRO A 23 3.25 10.66 18.29
C PRO A 23 2.59 9.27 18.27
N ASP A 24 2.36 8.71 19.45
CA ASP A 24 1.62 7.46 19.61
C ASP A 24 0.23 7.57 19.00
N LYS A 25 -0.23 6.48 18.36
CA LYS A 25 -1.58 6.35 17.79
C LYS A 25 -1.99 7.53 16.89
N SER A 26 -1.04 8.05 16.11
CA SER A 26 -1.28 9.20 15.23
C SER A 26 -1.40 8.82 13.74
N ILE A 27 -1.04 7.60 13.38
CA ILE A 27 -1.03 7.11 12.00
C ILE A 27 -2.25 6.24 11.73
N ASP A 28 -2.98 6.52 10.65
CA ASP A 28 -4.14 5.76 10.22
C ASP A 28 -3.75 4.54 9.37
N MET A 29 -2.72 4.69 8.53
CA MET A 29 -2.19 3.62 7.71
C MET A 29 -0.67 3.70 7.59
N ILE A 30 -0.01 2.56 7.67
CA ILE A 30 1.37 2.40 7.22
C ILE A 30 1.32 1.67 5.89
N LEU A 31 1.90 2.25 4.83
CA LEU A 31 1.99 1.64 3.50
C LEU A 31 3.43 1.75 3.03
N CYS A 32 4.18 0.65 3.08
CA CYS A 32 5.61 0.68 2.88
C CYS A 32 6.12 -0.51 2.05
N ASP A 33 7.14 -0.23 1.22
CA ASP A 33 7.96 -1.20 0.52
C ASP A 33 9.32 -1.26 1.23
N LEU A 34 9.43 -2.15 2.23
CA LEU A 34 10.65 -2.31 3.01
C LEU A 34 11.82 -2.77 2.14
N PRO A 35 13.07 -2.47 2.46
CA PRO A 35 14.23 -3.08 1.83
C PRO A 35 14.32 -4.57 2.18
N TYR A 36 14.59 -5.43 1.17
CA TYR A 36 14.56 -6.90 1.31
C TYR A 36 15.95 -7.55 1.34
N GLU A 37 17.02 -6.75 1.21
CA GLU A 37 18.40 -7.25 1.05
C GLU A 37 18.56 -8.19 -0.17
N THR A 38 17.75 -7.95 -1.21
CA THR A 38 17.72 -8.77 -2.44
C THR A 38 18.49 -8.15 -3.60
N THR A 39 18.94 -6.91 -3.47
CA THR A 39 19.68 -6.18 -4.48
C THR A 39 21.09 -5.85 -3.99
N ARG A 40 21.98 -5.44 -4.91
CA ARG A 40 23.35 -4.99 -4.58
C ARG A 40 23.41 -3.50 -4.20
N ASN A 41 22.29 -2.85 -4.02
CA ASN A 41 22.24 -1.43 -3.68
C ASN A 41 22.58 -1.23 -2.19
N SER A 42 23.33 -0.18 -1.88
CA SER A 42 23.80 0.14 -0.53
C SER A 42 22.66 0.47 0.45
N TRP A 43 21.52 0.91 -0.08
CA TRP A 43 20.32 1.22 0.70
C TRP A 43 19.43 -0.01 0.95
N ASP A 44 19.64 -1.13 0.25
CA ASP A 44 18.85 -2.36 0.41
C ASP A 44 19.41 -3.22 1.56
N LYS A 45 19.40 -2.66 2.77
CA LYS A 45 19.76 -3.34 3.99
C LYS A 45 18.51 -3.65 4.78
N MET A 46 18.39 -4.89 5.26
CA MET A 46 17.24 -5.32 6.06
C MET A 46 17.16 -4.49 7.35
N ILE A 47 15.98 -3.93 7.59
CA ILE A 47 15.68 -3.22 8.83
C ILE A 47 15.47 -4.23 9.95
N ASP A 48 15.93 -3.92 11.16
CA ASP A 48 15.65 -4.70 12.36
C ASP A 48 14.13 -4.76 12.59
N LEU A 49 13.54 -5.92 12.32
CA LEU A 49 12.08 -6.10 12.36
C LEU A 49 11.52 -5.99 13.78
N GLU A 50 12.26 -6.36 14.81
CA GLU A 50 11.81 -6.23 16.19
C GLU A 50 11.62 -4.74 16.56
N LYS A 51 12.63 -3.92 16.30
CA LYS A 51 12.56 -2.46 16.51
C LYS A 51 11.53 -1.80 15.60
N LEU A 52 11.37 -2.30 14.37
CA LEU A 52 10.36 -1.78 13.44
C LEU A 52 8.95 -2.01 14.00
N TRP A 53 8.64 -3.23 14.48
CA TRP A 53 7.36 -3.55 15.06
C TRP A 53 7.08 -2.77 16.34
N GLU A 54 8.09 -2.54 17.19
CA GLU A 54 7.96 -1.68 18.35
C GLU A 54 7.44 -0.29 17.96
N GLN A 55 8.04 0.33 16.94
CA GLN A 55 7.60 1.64 16.47
C GLN A 55 6.24 1.57 15.76
N TYR A 56 6.03 0.61 14.89
CA TYR A 56 4.76 0.47 14.17
C TYR A 56 3.58 0.27 15.13
N GLU A 57 3.72 -0.61 16.11
CA GLU A 57 2.66 -0.86 17.09
C GLU A 57 2.40 0.34 18.01
N ARG A 58 3.38 1.18 18.25
CA ARG A 58 3.23 2.40 19.03
C ARG A 58 2.50 3.50 18.27
N ILE A 59 2.91 3.78 17.01
CA ILE A 59 2.42 4.93 16.24
C ILE A 59 1.10 4.66 15.52
N ILE A 60 0.80 3.41 15.16
CA ILE A 60 -0.45 3.06 14.47
C ILE A 60 -1.65 3.19 15.40
N LYS A 61 -2.75 3.74 14.92
CA LYS A 61 -4.03 3.75 15.64
C LYS A 61 -4.54 2.32 15.85
N ASP A 62 -5.37 2.10 16.86
CA ASP A 62 -5.92 0.77 17.17
C ASP A 62 -6.68 0.15 15.99
N ASN A 63 -7.36 0.98 15.20
CA ASN A 63 -8.07 0.63 13.97
C ASN A 63 -7.31 1.04 12.70
N GLY A 64 -6.02 1.23 12.78
CA GLY A 64 -5.16 1.50 11.62
C GLY A 64 -4.69 0.21 10.95
N ALA A 65 -4.36 0.30 9.67
CA ALA A 65 -3.82 -0.81 8.88
C ALA A 65 -2.33 -0.65 8.62
N ILE A 66 -1.57 -1.75 8.73
CA ILE A 66 -0.17 -1.83 8.31
C ILE A 66 -0.12 -2.71 7.08
N VAL A 67 0.29 -2.15 5.95
CA VAL A 67 0.24 -2.78 4.62
C VAL A 67 1.64 -2.75 4.04
N LEU A 68 2.27 -3.92 3.94
CA LEU A 68 3.68 -4.05 3.60
C LEU A 68 3.87 -4.88 2.33
N PHE A 69 4.56 -4.32 1.35
CA PHE A 69 4.98 -5.07 0.18
C PHE A 69 6.07 -6.06 0.55
N ALA A 70 6.01 -7.25 -0.03
CA ALA A 70 7.00 -8.28 0.19
C ALA A 70 7.04 -9.27 -0.98
N GLN A 71 8.18 -9.94 -1.16
CA GLN A 71 8.31 -11.03 -2.10
C GLN A 71 9.09 -12.18 -1.46
N THR A 72 8.90 -13.40 -1.97
CA THR A 72 9.60 -14.60 -1.50
C THR A 72 11.12 -14.45 -1.64
N PRO A 73 11.94 -14.77 -0.60
CA PRO A 73 11.55 -15.39 0.67
C PRO A 73 11.19 -14.41 1.80
N PHE A 74 11.42 -13.10 1.61
CA PHE A 74 11.23 -12.07 2.64
C PHE A 74 9.79 -12.00 3.15
N ASP A 75 8.80 -12.27 2.31
CA ASP A 75 7.38 -12.32 2.70
C ASP A 75 7.11 -13.31 3.85
N LYS A 76 7.83 -14.44 3.88
CA LYS A 76 7.71 -15.45 4.94
C LYS A 76 8.33 -14.95 6.24
N VAL A 77 9.50 -14.32 6.16
CA VAL A 77 10.19 -13.73 7.32
C VAL A 77 9.34 -12.59 7.90
N LEU A 78 8.88 -11.67 7.07
CA LEU A 78 8.05 -10.54 7.48
C LEU A 78 6.71 -11.01 8.08
N GLY A 79 6.04 -11.97 7.44
CA GLY A 79 4.78 -12.52 7.96
C GLY A 79 4.98 -13.21 9.32
N ALA A 80 6.03 -14.02 9.47
CA ALA A 80 6.36 -14.73 10.70
C ALA A 80 6.80 -13.78 11.84
N SER A 81 7.37 -12.61 11.52
CA SER A 81 7.86 -11.67 12.52
C SER A 81 6.75 -11.05 13.39
N ASN A 82 5.49 -11.04 12.91
CA ASN A 82 4.34 -10.60 13.72
C ASN A 82 3.04 -11.34 13.35
N LEU A 83 3.01 -12.65 13.56
CA LEU A 83 1.83 -13.49 13.33
C LEU A 83 0.60 -13.03 14.12
N LYS A 84 0.80 -12.38 15.26
CA LYS A 84 -0.30 -11.89 16.11
C LYS A 84 -1.13 -10.82 15.38
N LEU A 85 -0.50 -9.98 14.56
CA LEU A 85 -1.15 -8.91 13.81
C LEU A 85 -1.45 -9.29 12.36
N LEU A 86 -0.77 -10.28 11.78
CA LEU A 86 -1.01 -10.73 10.40
C LEU A 86 -2.45 -11.24 10.25
N ARG A 87 -3.15 -10.75 9.22
CA ARG A 87 -4.55 -11.11 8.97
C ARG A 87 -4.77 -11.79 7.64
N TYR A 88 -4.27 -11.19 6.56
CA TYR A 88 -4.39 -11.70 5.20
C TYR A 88 -3.37 -11.02 4.30
N GLU A 89 -3.34 -11.45 3.05
CA GLU A 89 -2.50 -10.85 2.02
C GLU A 89 -3.30 -10.54 0.76
N TRP A 90 -2.83 -9.54 0.03
CA TRP A 90 -3.17 -9.33 -1.36
C TRP A 90 -2.04 -9.86 -2.23
N ILE A 91 -2.39 -10.40 -3.39
CA ILE A 91 -1.44 -10.76 -4.44
C ILE A 91 -1.48 -9.67 -5.51
N TRP A 92 -0.40 -8.93 -5.64
CA TRP A 92 -0.26 -8.01 -6.77
C TRP A 92 0.22 -8.75 -8.00
N ASP A 93 -0.68 -9.01 -8.97
CA ASP A 93 -0.35 -9.54 -10.29
C ASP A 93 0.13 -8.40 -11.20
N LYS A 94 1.41 -8.46 -11.58
CA LYS A 94 2.07 -7.47 -12.46
C LYS A 94 1.72 -7.64 -13.94
N LYS A 95 0.94 -8.68 -14.30
CA LYS A 95 0.59 -9.10 -15.68
C LYS A 95 1.77 -9.55 -16.54
N LEU A 96 2.99 -9.18 -16.19
CA LEU A 96 4.22 -9.55 -16.89
C LEU A 96 5.17 -10.28 -15.95
N GLY A 97 5.68 -11.41 -16.40
CA GLY A 97 6.72 -12.16 -15.70
C GLY A 97 8.08 -11.46 -15.83
N THR A 98 8.87 -11.55 -14.76
CA THR A 98 10.26 -11.07 -14.71
C THR A 98 11.21 -12.21 -14.33
N GLY A 99 12.53 -12.02 -14.52
CA GLY A 99 13.53 -13.05 -14.18
C GLY A 99 13.85 -13.99 -15.35
N HIS A 100 13.78 -13.52 -16.60
CA HIS A 100 14.01 -14.31 -17.82
C HIS A 100 15.34 -15.07 -17.84
N LEU A 101 16.40 -14.54 -17.18
CA LEU A 101 17.69 -15.24 -17.07
C LEU A 101 17.60 -16.59 -16.36
N ASN A 102 16.59 -16.76 -15.52
CA ASN A 102 16.33 -17.99 -14.76
C ASN A 102 15.17 -18.84 -15.31
N ALA A 103 14.62 -18.49 -16.47
CA ALA A 103 13.42 -19.13 -17.02
C ALA A 103 13.53 -20.65 -17.23
N LYS A 104 14.76 -21.15 -17.41
CA LYS A 104 15.05 -22.61 -17.54
C LYS A 104 15.21 -23.32 -16.19
N LYS A 105 15.22 -22.59 -15.06
CA LYS A 105 15.49 -23.13 -13.72
C LYS A 105 14.31 -22.96 -12.78
N MET A 106 13.48 -21.93 -12.98
CA MET A 106 12.33 -21.61 -12.13
C MET A 106 11.28 -20.80 -12.91
N PRO A 107 10.03 -20.75 -12.42
CA PRO A 107 8.99 -19.90 -13.01
C PRO A 107 9.38 -18.43 -13.01
N LEU A 108 8.91 -17.68 -14.02
CA LEU A 108 9.01 -16.24 -14.05
C LEU A 108 8.20 -15.63 -12.90
N LYS A 109 8.79 -14.67 -12.19
CA LYS A 109 8.11 -13.93 -11.14
C LYS A 109 7.07 -12.98 -11.74
N ARG A 110 5.79 -13.23 -11.50
CA ARG A 110 4.69 -12.40 -12.00
C ARG A 110 4.00 -11.61 -10.90
N HIS A 111 4.16 -11.96 -9.64
CA HIS A 111 3.46 -11.33 -8.53
C HIS A 111 4.39 -10.86 -7.41
N GLU A 112 3.88 -10.00 -6.57
CA GLU A 112 4.37 -9.68 -5.23
C GLU A 112 3.24 -9.84 -4.22
N ASN A 113 3.58 -10.15 -2.97
CA ASN A 113 2.65 -10.22 -1.87
C ASN A 113 2.55 -8.84 -1.20
N ILE A 114 1.37 -8.54 -0.66
CA ILE A 114 1.13 -7.34 0.13
C ILE A 114 0.48 -7.82 1.43
N LEU A 115 1.27 -7.86 2.49
CA LEU A 115 0.83 -8.39 3.78
C LEU A 115 0.06 -7.32 4.56
N VAL A 116 -1.08 -7.70 5.14
CA VAL A 116 -1.95 -6.79 5.88
C VAL A 116 -1.98 -7.20 7.35
N PHE A 117 -1.59 -6.26 8.20
CA PHE A 117 -1.54 -6.44 9.65
C PHE A 117 -2.42 -5.38 10.33
N TYR A 118 -3.13 -5.77 11.38
CA TYR A 118 -3.87 -4.83 12.23
C TYR A 118 -4.21 -5.40 13.61
N LYS A 119 -4.43 -4.51 14.58
CA LYS A 119 -4.87 -4.86 15.95
C LYS A 119 -6.37 -5.12 16.00
N LYS A 120 -7.15 -4.12 15.63
CA LYS A 120 -8.62 -4.15 15.50
C LYS A 120 -8.98 -3.94 14.04
N LEU A 121 -10.19 -4.34 13.67
CA LEU A 121 -10.66 -4.16 12.29
C LEU A 121 -10.47 -2.70 11.85
N PRO A 122 -9.69 -2.47 10.78
CA PRO A 122 -9.40 -1.12 10.30
C PRO A 122 -10.55 -0.56 9.48
N THR A 123 -10.44 0.71 9.10
CA THR A 123 -11.22 1.24 7.98
C THR A 123 -11.07 0.30 6.79
N TYR A 124 -12.20 -0.12 6.21
CA TYR A 124 -12.21 -0.97 5.03
C TYR A 124 -13.28 -0.47 4.05
N ASN A 125 -12.82 0.22 3.01
CA ASN A 125 -13.64 0.74 1.92
C ASN A 125 -13.39 -0.16 0.69
N PRO A 126 -14.21 -1.20 0.44
CA PRO A 126 -13.95 -2.12 -0.66
C PRO A 126 -14.01 -1.38 -1.99
N GLN A 127 -12.95 -1.46 -2.77
CA GLN A 127 -12.89 -0.87 -4.10
C GLN A 127 -13.63 -1.79 -5.09
N MET A 128 -14.93 -1.53 -5.25
CA MET A 128 -15.83 -2.37 -6.03
C MET A 128 -15.43 -2.40 -7.51
N THR A 129 -15.57 -3.56 -8.14
CA THR A 129 -15.41 -3.73 -9.58
C THR A 129 -16.76 -3.96 -10.25
N LYS A 130 -16.87 -3.68 -11.55
CA LYS A 130 -18.10 -3.93 -12.31
C LYS A 130 -18.01 -5.23 -13.09
N GLY A 131 -19.09 -5.98 -13.09
CA GLY A 131 -19.33 -7.17 -13.91
C GLY A 131 -20.80 -7.24 -14.30
N ASP A 132 -21.20 -8.26 -15.01
CA ASP A 132 -22.59 -8.42 -15.42
C ASP A 132 -23.51 -8.63 -14.21
N PRO A 133 -24.70 -8.02 -14.18
CA PRO A 133 -25.73 -8.33 -13.20
C PRO A 133 -26.09 -9.82 -13.20
N TYR A 134 -26.45 -10.37 -12.05
CA TYR A 134 -26.85 -11.77 -11.97
C TYR A 134 -27.97 -11.99 -10.94
N ASN A 135 -28.70 -13.08 -11.13
CA ASN A 135 -29.66 -13.60 -10.18
C ASN A 135 -29.41 -15.10 -10.01
N LYS A 136 -28.89 -15.52 -8.86
CA LYS A 136 -28.62 -16.93 -8.54
C LYS A 136 -29.80 -17.67 -7.90
N GLY A 137 -30.95 -16.99 -7.69
CA GLY A 137 -32.06 -17.56 -6.97
C GLY A 137 -31.74 -17.88 -5.51
N MET A 138 -32.51 -18.79 -4.92
CA MET A 138 -32.26 -19.28 -3.55
C MET A 138 -31.12 -20.30 -3.59
N VAL A 139 -30.03 -20.01 -2.90
CA VAL A 139 -28.93 -20.96 -2.69
C VAL A 139 -29.16 -21.65 -1.36
N HIS A 140 -29.47 -22.96 -1.41
CA HIS A 140 -29.60 -23.78 -0.21
C HIS A 140 -28.19 -24.15 0.31
N GLY A 141 -27.67 -23.32 1.22
CA GLY A 141 -26.36 -23.53 1.83
C GLY A 141 -26.42 -24.60 2.93
N LYS A 142 -26.31 -25.87 2.58
CA LYS A 142 -25.93 -26.93 3.52
C LYS A 142 -24.43 -27.16 3.42
N SER A 143 -23.65 -26.47 4.24
CA SER A 143 -22.23 -26.78 4.40
C SER A 143 -22.01 -27.29 5.82
N SER A 144 -21.53 -28.54 5.95
CA SER A 144 -21.10 -29.11 7.23
C SER A 144 -19.96 -28.31 7.89
N ASN A 145 -19.18 -27.59 7.08
CA ASN A 145 -17.97 -26.89 7.53
C ASN A 145 -18.25 -25.51 8.16
N TYR A 146 -19.40 -24.90 7.83
CA TYR A 146 -19.71 -23.51 8.27
C TYR A 146 -21.03 -23.40 9.05
N GLY A 147 -21.60 -24.53 9.51
CA GLY A 147 -22.85 -24.55 10.22
C GLY A 147 -24.08 -24.19 9.36
N LYS A 148 -25.21 -23.90 10.02
CA LYS A 148 -26.44 -23.47 9.34
C LYS A 148 -26.27 -22.07 8.77
N GLN A 149 -26.17 -21.97 7.44
CA GLN A 149 -26.22 -20.68 6.76
C GLN A 149 -27.68 -20.30 6.45
N ARG A 150 -27.96 -18.98 6.52
CA ARG A 150 -29.26 -18.47 6.10
C ARG A 150 -29.44 -18.69 4.61
N GLU A 151 -30.60 -19.20 4.21
CA GLU A 151 -31.01 -19.22 2.81
C GLU A 151 -31.25 -17.78 2.35
N VAL A 152 -30.46 -17.31 1.42
CA VAL A 152 -30.55 -15.95 0.88
C VAL A 152 -30.62 -16.02 -0.64
N ALA A 153 -31.66 -15.42 -1.21
CA ALA A 153 -31.70 -15.18 -2.63
C ALA A 153 -30.66 -14.13 -3.01
N THR A 154 -29.66 -14.52 -3.78
CA THR A 154 -28.59 -13.62 -4.18
C THR A 154 -28.89 -12.99 -5.52
N LYS A 155 -29.39 -11.75 -5.50
CA LYS A 155 -29.64 -10.95 -6.69
C LYS A 155 -28.69 -9.75 -6.71
N ASN A 156 -27.89 -9.65 -7.74
CA ASN A 156 -27.00 -8.50 -7.96
C ASN A 156 -27.48 -7.74 -9.21
N VAL A 157 -28.17 -6.64 -9.01
CA VAL A 157 -28.77 -5.83 -10.08
C VAL A 157 -27.82 -4.74 -10.59
N THR A 158 -26.82 -4.32 -9.80
CA THR A 158 -25.86 -3.27 -10.14
C THR A 158 -24.65 -3.81 -10.93
N GLY A 159 -24.42 -5.12 -10.86
CA GLY A 159 -23.21 -5.74 -11.38
C GLY A 159 -21.95 -5.50 -10.55
N GLU A 160 -22.07 -4.82 -9.39
CA GLU A 160 -20.91 -4.59 -8.52
C GLU A 160 -20.39 -5.88 -7.89
N ARG A 161 -19.08 -5.99 -7.78
CA ARG A 161 -18.36 -7.13 -7.19
C ARG A 161 -17.42 -6.62 -6.11
N TYR A 162 -17.42 -7.30 -4.99
CA TYR A 162 -16.36 -7.11 -4.00
C TYR A 162 -15.00 -7.49 -4.58
N PRO A 163 -13.92 -6.79 -4.18
CA PRO A 163 -12.58 -7.15 -4.62
C PRO A 163 -12.22 -8.58 -4.18
N THR A 164 -11.45 -9.26 -5.01
CA THR A 164 -10.79 -10.51 -4.64
C THR A 164 -9.39 -10.23 -4.11
N SER A 165 -8.72 -11.22 -3.54
CA SER A 165 -7.36 -11.07 -3.01
C SER A 165 -6.28 -10.82 -4.09
N ILE A 166 -6.64 -10.78 -5.37
CA ILE A 166 -5.71 -10.53 -6.48
C ILE A 166 -5.96 -9.15 -7.05
N LEU A 167 -4.91 -8.32 -7.05
CA LEU A 167 -4.90 -6.96 -7.59
C LEU A 167 -4.08 -6.95 -8.89
N GLU A 168 -4.71 -6.60 -10.00
CA GLU A 168 -4.08 -6.58 -11.31
C GLU A 168 -3.65 -5.17 -11.70
N TYR A 169 -2.36 -4.88 -11.55
CA TYR A 169 -1.76 -3.60 -11.95
C TYR A 169 -0.45 -3.84 -12.68
N THR A 170 -0.29 -3.28 -13.86
CA THR A 170 0.99 -3.32 -14.55
C THR A 170 2.06 -2.54 -13.79
N ASN A 171 3.31 -2.99 -13.88
CA ASN A 171 4.42 -2.24 -13.31
C ASN A 171 4.42 -0.80 -13.81
N ALA A 172 4.93 0.12 -12.98
CA ALA A 172 5.19 1.49 -13.39
C ALA A 172 5.98 1.53 -14.71
N ASN A 173 5.63 2.47 -15.58
CA ASN A 173 6.20 2.58 -16.92
C ASN A 173 7.73 2.54 -16.91
N ARG A 174 8.32 1.58 -17.62
CA ARG A 174 9.78 1.34 -17.61
C ARG A 174 10.60 2.53 -18.13
N GLN A 175 10.03 3.32 -19.03
CA GLN A 175 10.73 4.45 -19.65
C GLN A 175 10.91 5.66 -18.72
N ASN A 176 10.03 5.83 -17.71
CA ASN A 176 10.00 6.98 -16.80
C ASN A 176 10.19 6.58 -15.33
N ARG A 177 10.91 5.48 -15.06
CA ARG A 177 11.20 5.07 -13.69
C ARG A 177 12.26 5.96 -13.07
N LEU A 178 11.89 6.61 -11.98
CA LEU A 178 12.79 7.40 -11.14
C LEU A 178 13.46 6.57 -10.03
N HIS A 179 12.88 5.39 -9.74
CA HIS A 179 13.42 4.42 -8.78
C HIS A 179 13.28 2.99 -9.35
N PRO A 180 14.28 2.10 -9.17
CA PRO A 180 14.25 0.73 -9.71
C PRO A 180 13.04 -0.10 -9.27
N THR A 181 12.58 0.10 -8.04
CA THR A 181 11.46 -0.64 -7.42
C THR A 181 10.17 0.19 -7.31
N GLN A 182 10.05 1.28 -8.08
CA GLN A 182 8.88 2.17 -8.04
C GLN A 182 7.56 1.41 -8.23
N LYS A 183 6.67 1.53 -7.25
CA LYS A 183 5.32 0.94 -7.30
C LYS A 183 4.37 1.78 -8.19
N PRO A 184 3.41 1.14 -8.86
CA PRO A 184 2.39 1.86 -9.65
C PRO A 184 1.52 2.74 -8.75
N ILE A 185 1.35 4.00 -9.11
CA ILE A 185 0.52 4.95 -8.32
C ILE A 185 -0.93 4.45 -8.23
N SER A 186 -1.48 3.85 -9.27
CA SER A 186 -2.84 3.31 -9.29
C SER A 186 -3.05 2.17 -8.27
N LEU A 187 -2.06 1.32 -8.06
CA LEU A 187 -2.08 0.29 -7.01
C LEU A 187 -2.07 0.93 -5.62
N LEU A 188 -1.18 1.93 -5.42
CA LEU A 188 -1.08 2.64 -4.13
C LEU A 188 -2.37 3.40 -3.81
N ILE A 189 -3.00 4.07 -4.80
CA ILE A 189 -4.31 4.71 -4.67
C ILE A 189 -5.38 3.70 -4.22
N ASN A 190 -5.42 2.52 -4.84
CA ASN A 190 -6.38 1.48 -4.46
C ASN A 190 -6.21 1.07 -2.99
N LEU A 191 -4.98 0.79 -2.54
CA LEU A 191 -4.68 0.40 -1.16
C LEU A 191 -4.99 1.53 -0.17
N ILE A 192 -4.60 2.78 -0.48
CA ILE A 192 -4.85 3.94 0.36
C ILE A 192 -6.37 4.16 0.53
N ARG A 193 -7.13 4.15 -0.56
CA ARG A 193 -8.60 4.28 -0.49
C ARG A 193 -9.27 3.15 0.27
N THR A 194 -8.72 1.95 0.18
CA THR A 194 -9.26 0.78 0.88
C THR A 194 -9.14 0.93 2.40
N TYR A 195 -8.01 1.43 2.89
CA TYR A 195 -7.72 1.42 4.33
C TYR A 195 -7.76 2.78 5.01
N THR A 196 -8.09 3.85 4.27
CA THR A 196 -8.18 5.20 4.84
C THR A 196 -9.37 5.99 4.28
N ASN A 197 -9.77 7.00 5.05
CA ASN A 197 -10.66 8.06 4.62
C ASN A 197 -9.86 9.33 4.26
N GLU A 198 -10.51 10.31 3.66
CA GLU A 198 -9.90 11.61 3.37
C GLU A 198 -9.39 12.29 4.65
N ASN A 199 -8.30 13.03 4.51
CA ASN A 199 -7.57 13.71 5.60
C ASN A 199 -6.89 12.79 6.62
N GLU A 200 -7.02 11.47 6.53
CA GLU A 200 -6.27 10.54 7.36
C GLU A 200 -4.79 10.48 6.96
N VAL A 201 -3.94 10.07 7.90
CA VAL A 201 -2.48 10.13 7.78
C VAL A 201 -1.92 8.79 7.36
N VAL A 202 -1.18 8.77 6.26
CA VAL A 202 -0.45 7.60 5.75
C VAL A 202 1.05 7.80 5.96
N LEU A 203 1.71 6.80 6.54
CA LEU A 203 3.17 6.75 6.72
C LEU A 203 3.81 5.80 5.71
N ASP A 204 4.88 6.24 5.07
CA ASP A 204 5.85 5.40 4.36
C ASP A 204 7.25 5.69 4.89
N ASN A 205 7.78 4.76 5.68
CA ASN A 205 9.08 4.94 6.34
C ASN A 205 10.30 4.56 5.48
N CYS A 206 10.07 4.14 4.22
CA CYS A 206 11.09 3.88 3.20
C CYS A 206 10.60 4.39 1.85
N MET A 207 10.25 5.69 1.78
CA MET A 207 9.43 6.24 0.69
C MET A 207 10.09 6.25 -0.69
N GLY A 208 11.41 6.05 -0.77
CA GLY A 208 12.15 6.05 -2.02
C GLY A 208 11.87 7.30 -2.85
N SER A 209 11.33 7.11 -4.06
CA SER A 209 10.94 8.23 -4.94
C SER A 209 9.60 8.88 -4.59
N GLY A 210 8.97 8.58 -3.46
CA GLY A 210 7.77 9.25 -2.97
C GLY A 210 6.45 8.85 -3.66
N SER A 211 6.36 7.67 -4.26
CA SER A 211 5.15 7.25 -4.98
C SER A 211 3.92 7.13 -4.08
N THR A 212 4.11 6.66 -2.83
CA THR A 212 3.05 6.59 -1.81
C THR A 212 2.54 8.00 -1.48
N GLY A 213 3.44 8.98 -1.31
CA GLY A 213 3.07 10.36 -1.05
C GLY A 213 2.30 11.01 -2.20
N VAL A 214 2.72 10.77 -3.45
CA VAL A 214 1.96 11.22 -4.64
C VAL A 214 0.54 10.63 -4.62
N ALA A 215 0.39 9.34 -4.33
CA ALA A 215 -0.92 8.69 -4.24
C ALA A 215 -1.79 9.28 -3.09
N CYS A 216 -1.19 9.64 -1.96
CA CYS A 216 -1.86 10.32 -0.85
C CYS A 216 -2.39 11.70 -1.27
N ILE A 217 -1.56 12.53 -1.92
CA ILE A 217 -1.95 13.86 -2.41
C ILE A 217 -3.12 13.73 -3.39
N LEU A 218 -3.06 12.80 -4.34
CA LEU A 218 -4.11 12.57 -5.34
C LEU A 218 -5.43 12.06 -4.74
N THR A 219 -5.41 11.59 -3.51
CA THR A 219 -6.58 11.00 -2.84
C THR A 219 -7.01 11.76 -1.58
N ASP A 220 -6.51 12.97 -1.36
CA ASP A 220 -6.84 13.82 -0.20
C ASP A 220 -6.44 13.22 1.16
N ARG A 221 -5.35 12.43 1.17
CA ARG A 221 -4.74 11.93 2.41
C ARG A 221 -3.51 12.74 2.76
N LYS A 222 -3.23 12.87 4.05
CA LYS A 222 -1.98 13.46 4.53
C LYS A 222 -0.89 12.40 4.50
N PHE A 223 0.32 12.83 4.16
CA PHE A 223 1.46 11.93 4.00
C PHE A 223 2.59 12.25 4.96
N ILE A 224 3.14 11.22 5.59
CA ILE A 224 4.42 11.28 6.29
C ILE A 224 5.38 10.32 5.58
N GLY A 225 6.53 10.83 5.14
CA GLY A 225 7.54 10.04 4.45
C GLY A 225 8.90 10.12 5.11
N ILE A 226 9.64 9.01 5.14
CA ILE A 226 11.03 8.96 5.62
C ILE A 226 11.89 8.35 4.53
N GLU A 227 13.05 8.94 4.26
CA GLU A 227 14.02 8.44 3.27
C GLU A 227 15.45 8.64 3.78
N LEU A 228 16.26 7.61 3.66
CA LEU A 228 17.66 7.62 4.09
C LEU A 228 18.59 8.20 3.03
N ASP A 229 18.33 7.90 1.75
CA ASP A 229 19.17 8.28 0.63
C ASP A 229 18.93 9.74 0.20
N ASP A 230 20.01 10.52 0.06
CA ASP A 230 19.96 11.93 -0.32
C ASP A 230 19.27 12.15 -1.68
N LYS A 231 19.63 11.34 -2.66
CA LYS A 231 19.14 11.48 -4.03
C LYS A 231 17.64 11.17 -4.10
N TYR A 232 17.19 10.08 -3.46
CA TYR A 232 15.78 9.71 -3.45
C TYR A 232 14.95 10.68 -2.62
N PHE A 233 15.50 11.24 -1.55
CA PHE A 233 14.84 12.29 -0.79
C PHE A 233 14.54 13.53 -1.66
N GLU A 234 15.51 14.03 -2.43
CA GLU A 234 15.29 15.19 -3.32
C GLU A 234 14.34 14.86 -4.49
N ILE A 235 14.42 13.63 -5.04
CA ILE A 235 13.45 13.18 -6.06
C ILE A 235 12.04 13.14 -5.48
N SER A 236 11.86 12.59 -4.29
CA SER A 236 10.54 12.52 -3.66
C SER A 236 9.95 13.90 -3.39
N LYS A 237 10.76 14.82 -2.87
CA LYS A 237 10.37 16.21 -2.64
C LYS A 237 9.87 16.90 -3.92
N SER A 238 10.62 16.78 -5.03
CA SER A 238 10.20 17.35 -6.32
C SER A 238 8.86 16.78 -6.79
N ARG A 239 8.70 15.46 -6.72
CA ARG A 239 7.48 14.78 -7.15
C ARG A 239 6.25 15.12 -6.31
N LEU A 240 6.45 15.28 -5.00
CA LEU A 240 5.36 15.67 -4.09
C LEU A 240 4.90 17.10 -4.40
N ASN A 241 5.83 18.03 -4.61
CA ASN A 241 5.50 19.40 -5.01
C ASN A 241 4.74 19.42 -6.34
N GLU A 242 5.23 18.73 -7.38
CA GLU A 242 4.54 18.61 -8.66
C GLU A 242 3.12 18.02 -8.52
N ALA A 243 2.93 17.05 -7.63
CA ALA A 243 1.62 16.45 -7.40
C ALA A 243 0.64 17.45 -6.75
N VAL A 244 1.12 18.28 -5.81
CA VAL A 244 0.32 19.35 -5.18
C VAL A 244 -0.06 20.39 -6.23
N GLU A 245 0.90 20.91 -6.99
CA GLU A 245 0.68 21.92 -8.03
C GLU A 245 -0.35 21.46 -9.08
N LYS A 246 -0.17 20.26 -9.63
CA LYS A 246 -1.10 19.68 -10.60
C LYS A 246 -2.51 19.50 -10.06
N LYS A 247 -2.64 19.12 -8.79
CA LYS A 247 -3.94 18.98 -8.15
C LYS A 247 -4.62 20.33 -7.98
N GLU A 248 -3.89 21.35 -7.53
CA GLU A 248 -4.42 22.72 -7.40
C GLU A 248 -4.85 23.32 -8.76
N GLU A 249 -4.07 23.09 -9.82
CA GLU A 249 -4.42 23.51 -11.18
C GLU A 249 -5.73 22.86 -11.66
N LEU A 250 -5.90 21.55 -11.42
CA LEU A 250 -7.14 20.85 -11.76
C LEU A 250 -8.34 21.43 -11.01
N LEU A 251 -8.23 21.69 -9.72
CA LEU A 251 -9.30 22.29 -8.91
C LEU A 251 -9.69 23.68 -9.45
N LYS A 252 -8.71 24.55 -9.78
CA LYS A 252 -8.97 25.87 -10.37
C LYS A 252 -9.70 25.82 -11.71
N VAL A 253 -9.47 24.76 -12.51
CA VAL A 253 -10.19 24.56 -13.78
C VAL A 253 -11.62 24.13 -13.54
N PHE A 254 -11.88 23.27 -12.56
CA PHE A 254 -13.25 22.86 -12.18
C PHE A 254 -14.07 24.01 -11.61
N ASP A 255 -13.49 24.85 -10.75
CA ASP A 255 -14.16 26.01 -10.13
C ASP A 255 -14.48 27.11 -11.14
N LYS A 256 -13.78 27.21 -12.26
CA LYS A 256 -14.07 28.20 -13.34
C LYS A 256 -15.17 27.74 -14.28
N ASN A 257 -15.55 26.48 -14.27
CA ASN A 257 -16.53 25.87 -15.16
C ASN A 257 -17.87 25.58 -14.47
N ASN A 258 -18.00 25.91 -13.19
CA ASN A 258 -19.21 25.89 -12.38
C ASN A 258 -19.61 27.32 -11.96
#